data_4026a34e177f3580c104c9da40f01e21
#
_entry.id   4026a34e177f3580c104c9da40f01e21
#
_cell.length_a   1.000
_cell.length_b   1.000
_cell.length_c   1.000
_cell.angle_alpha   90.00
_cell.angle_beta   90.00
_cell.angle_gamma   90.00
#
_symmetry.space_group_name_H-M   'P 1'
#
loop_
_entity.id
_entity.type
_entity.pdbx_description
1 polymer ?
#
loop_
_entity_poly.entity_id
_entity_poly.type
_entity_poly.pdbx_seq_one_letter_code
_entity_poly.pdbx_strand_id
1 'polypeptide(L)'
;MKPERKLYAKIKKSITKISWIRIENNSLFGTPDLLGYTANGHFFTLELKVTKSNKVRLSPHQIAFHVKHPNNSFILVEHLGSGCLKLFEGSKVHELVACGFKLDACCLGLDA
;
A
#
# COMPACT_ATOMS: atom_id res chain seq x y z
N MET A 1 13.40 -7.47 11.36
CA MET A 1 12.98 -6.64 10.20
C MET A 1 11.52 -6.24 10.38
N LYS A 2 11.22 -4.99 10.14
CA LYS A 2 9.84 -4.49 10.25
C LYS A 2 8.96 -5.17 9.20
N PRO A 3 7.68 -5.45 9.53
CA PRO A 3 6.77 -6.14 8.60
C PRO A 3 6.63 -5.45 7.24
N GLU A 4 6.59 -4.11 7.21
CA GLU A 4 6.48 -3.37 5.95
C GLU A 4 7.71 -3.55 5.08
N ARG A 5 8.90 -3.71 5.69
CA ARG A 5 10.12 -3.98 4.93
C ARG A 5 10.10 -5.36 4.28
N LYS A 6 9.55 -6.35 4.99
CA LYS A 6 9.38 -7.69 4.44
C LYS A 6 8.40 -7.65 3.26
N LEU A 7 7.33 -6.88 3.40
CA LEU A 7 6.35 -6.72 2.33
C LEU A 7 6.99 -6.05 1.11
N TYR A 8 7.78 -5.01 1.32
CA TYR A 8 8.50 -4.35 0.23
C TYR A 8 9.42 -5.33 -0.50
N ALA A 9 10.19 -6.11 0.23
CA ALA A 9 11.08 -7.10 -0.37
C ALA A 9 10.31 -8.12 -1.21
N LYS A 10 9.14 -8.55 -0.73
CA LYS A 10 8.28 -9.49 -1.43
C LYS A 10 7.77 -8.88 -2.75
N ILE A 11 7.33 -7.63 -2.72
CA ILE A 11 6.83 -6.92 -3.91
C ILE A 11 7.95 -6.77 -4.93
N LYS A 12 9.10 -6.31 -4.49
CA LYS A 12 10.25 -6.08 -5.37
C LYS A 12 10.68 -7.35 -6.06
N LYS A 13 10.62 -8.48 -5.37
CA LYS A 13 10.99 -9.78 -5.90
C LYS A 13 9.94 -10.32 -6.86
N SER A 14 8.65 -10.12 -6.55
CA SER A 14 7.55 -10.76 -7.27
C SER A 14 7.03 -9.92 -8.44
N ILE A 15 7.07 -8.59 -8.33
CA ILE A 15 6.54 -7.69 -9.36
C ILE A 15 7.72 -6.95 -9.97
N THR A 16 8.31 -7.56 -10.99
CA THR A 16 9.55 -7.07 -11.60
C THR A 16 9.34 -6.16 -12.80
N LYS A 17 8.12 -6.10 -13.33
CA LYS A 17 7.80 -5.23 -14.47
C LYS A 17 7.59 -3.78 -14.10
N ILE A 18 7.46 -3.50 -12.80
CA ILE A 18 7.31 -2.16 -12.28
C ILE A 18 8.63 -1.73 -11.66
N SER A 19 9.08 -0.53 -12.01
CA SER A 19 10.25 0.07 -11.36
C SER A 19 9.82 0.66 -10.04
N TRP A 20 10.39 0.19 -8.93
CA TRP A 20 10.03 0.63 -7.59
C TRP A 20 11.08 1.61 -7.07
N ILE A 21 10.62 2.75 -6.57
CA ILE A 21 11.45 3.75 -5.93
C ILE A 21 10.97 3.91 -4.50
N ARG A 22 11.85 3.64 -3.55
CA ARG A 22 11.51 3.80 -2.14
C ARG A 22 11.61 5.28 -1.79
N ILE A 23 10.54 5.81 -1.20
CA ILE A 23 10.50 7.21 -0.79
C ILE A 23 10.98 7.27 0.66
N GLU A 24 12.11 7.95 0.88
CA GLU A 24 12.64 8.18 2.21
C GLU A 24 12.61 9.67 2.49
N ASN A 25 11.63 10.10 3.29
CA ASN A 25 11.49 11.50 3.63
C ASN A 25 11.04 11.63 5.07
N ASN A 26 11.94 12.08 5.92
CA ASN A 26 11.69 12.23 7.35
C ASN A 26 10.99 13.54 7.69
N SER A 27 10.85 14.45 6.73
CA SER A 27 10.28 15.78 6.99
C SER A 27 8.84 15.94 6.48
N LEU A 28 8.33 15.01 5.68
CA LEU A 28 6.95 15.06 5.17
C LEU A 28 6.15 13.89 5.73
N PHE A 29 5.19 14.23 6.59
CA PHE A 29 4.30 13.23 7.18
C PHE A 29 3.27 12.75 6.16
N GLY A 30 2.95 11.46 6.20
CA GLY A 30 1.93 10.89 5.35
C GLY A 30 2.36 10.58 3.92
N THR A 31 3.63 10.83 3.58
CA THR A 31 4.18 10.46 2.27
C THR A 31 4.17 8.94 2.12
N PRO A 32 3.68 8.41 0.98
CA PRO A 32 3.68 6.95 0.77
C PRO A 32 5.07 6.35 0.76
N ASP A 33 5.12 5.04 0.98
CA ASP A 33 6.40 4.32 1.09
C ASP A 33 7.11 4.19 -0.26
N LEU A 34 6.36 3.98 -1.33
CA LEU A 34 6.93 3.65 -2.63
C LEU A 34 6.31 4.49 -3.75
N LEU A 35 7.14 4.74 -4.75
CA LEU A 35 6.71 5.21 -6.04
C LEU A 35 6.92 4.09 -7.05
N GLY A 36 5.89 3.75 -7.81
CA GLY A 36 5.97 2.76 -8.86
C GLY A 36 5.92 3.42 -10.23
N TYR A 37 6.72 2.89 -11.16
CA TYR A 37 6.75 3.38 -12.53
C TYR A 37 6.53 2.19 -13.47
N THR A 38 5.46 2.27 -14.27
CA THR A 38 5.11 1.17 -15.19
C THR A 38 5.85 1.31 -16.52
N ALA A 39 5.89 0.23 -17.27
CA ALA A 39 6.50 0.23 -18.61
C ALA A 39 5.79 1.21 -19.56
N ASN A 40 4.51 1.51 -19.29
CA ASN A 40 3.73 2.45 -20.09
C ASN A 40 3.94 3.91 -19.70
N GLY A 41 4.83 4.18 -18.76
CA GLY A 41 5.15 5.55 -18.34
C GLY A 41 4.20 6.14 -17.32
N HIS A 42 3.48 5.32 -16.57
CA HIS A 42 2.58 5.78 -15.52
C HIS A 42 3.23 5.69 -14.15
N PHE A 43 3.11 6.76 -13.37
CA PHE A 43 3.53 6.77 -11.98
C PHE A 43 2.33 6.54 -11.06
N PHE A 44 2.59 5.87 -9.95
CA PHE A 44 1.61 5.72 -8.87
C PHE A 44 2.35 5.62 -7.54
N THR A 45 1.64 5.91 -6.46
CA THR A 45 2.21 5.77 -5.12
C THR A 45 1.61 4.56 -4.44
N LEU A 46 2.39 3.94 -3.55
CA LEU A 46 1.95 2.77 -2.82
C LEU A 46 2.34 2.89 -1.36
N GLU A 47 1.31 2.84 -0.49
CA GLU A 47 1.49 2.78 0.94
C GLU A 47 1.45 1.32 1.36
N LEU A 48 2.41 0.88 2.15
CA LEU A 48 2.49 -0.51 2.62
C LEU A 48 1.96 -0.61 4.04
N LYS A 49 1.04 -1.52 4.28
CA LYS A 49 0.49 -1.80 5.60
C LYS A 49 0.44 -3.29 5.85
N VAL A 50 0.67 -3.66 7.10
CA VAL A 50 0.59 -5.05 7.55
C VAL A 50 -0.32 -5.08 8.77
N THR A 51 -1.24 -6.04 8.81
CA THR A 51 -2.12 -6.20 9.96
C THR A 51 -2.25 -7.66 10.35
N LYS A 52 -2.42 -7.90 11.64
CA LYS A 52 -2.72 -9.24 12.18
C LYS A 52 -4.21 -9.44 12.39
N SER A 53 -4.99 -8.36 12.28
CA SER A 53 -6.44 -8.37 12.50
C SER A 53 -7.13 -7.77 11.27
N ASN A 54 -8.39 -7.38 11.42
CA ASN A 54 -9.10 -6.70 10.36
C ASN A 54 -8.76 -5.20 10.31
N LYS A 55 -8.27 -4.63 11.40
CA LYS A 55 -8.06 -3.20 11.51
C LYS A 55 -6.82 -2.77 10.72
N VAL A 56 -6.99 -1.75 9.86
CA VAL A 56 -5.90 -1.15 9.11
C VAL A 56 -5.68 0.25 9.66
N ARG A 57 -4.49 0.51 10.19
CA ARG A 57 -4.17 1.77 10.85
C ARG A 57 -3.44 2.71 9.91
N LEU A 58 -4.06 3.85 9.65
CA LEU A 58 -3.46 4.93 8.89
C LEU A 58 -3.44 6.18 9.76
N SER A 59 -2.32 6.89 9.75
CA SER A 59 -2.23 8.16 10.48
C SER A 59 -3.11 9.21 9.82
N PRO A 60 -3.49 10.29 10.55
CA PRO A 60 -4.25 11.38 9.92
C PRO A 60 -3.54 11.96 8.69
N HIS A 61 -2.21 12.04 8.70
CA HIS A 61 -1.44 12.53 7.56
C HIS A 61 -1.51 11.59 6.37
N GLN A 62 -1.49 10.28 6.60
CA GLN A 62 -1.64 9.29 5.54
C GLN A 62 -3.03 9.34 4.93
N ILE A 63 -4.06 9.48 5.76
CA ILE A 63 -5.44 9.64 5.29
C ILE A 63 -5.54 10.91 4.44
N ALA A 64 -5.01 12.03 4.93
CA ALA A 64 -5.05 13.30 4.21
C ALA A 64 -4.36 13.20 2.85
N PHE A 65 -3.24 12.49 2.77
CA PHE A 65 -2.55 12.28 1.50
C PHE A 65 -3.45 11.61 0.47
N HIS A 66 -4.12 10.53 0.86
CA HIS A 66 -4.97 9.79 -0.08
C HIS A 66 -6.25 10.55 -0.43
N VAL A 67 -6.77 11.35 0.49
CA VAL A 67 -7.91 12.22 0.19
C VAL A 67 -7.52 13.28 -0.84
N LYS A 68 -6.34 13.87 -0.68
CA LYS A 68 -5.83 14.90 -1.58
C LYS A 68 -5.41 14.33 -2.94
N HIS A 69 -4.93 13.09 -2.95
CA HIS A 69 -4.43 12.41 -4.16
C HIS A 69 -5.15 11.09 -4.37
N PRO A 70 -6.45 11.11 -4.74
CA PRO A 70 -7.23 9.86 -4.83
C PRO A 70 -6.92 9.02 -6.06
N ASN A 71 -6.30 9.61 -7.09
CA ASN A 71 -5.95 8.91 -8.31
C ASN A 71 -4.47 8.51 -8.31
N ASN A 72 -4.17 7.34 -8.87
CA ASN A 72 -2.80 6.83 -8.93
C ASN A 72 -2.14 6.73 -7.55
N SER A 73 -2.92 6.47 -6.54
CA SER A 73 -2.49 6.32 -5.16
C SER A 73 -3.17 5.07 -4.60
N PHE A 74 -2.36 4.18 -4.03
CA PHE A 74 -2.84 2.87 -3.59
C PHE A 74 -2.31 2.53 -2.21
N ILE A 75 -3.04 1.65 -1.53
CA ILE A 75 -2.65 1.11 -0.23
C ILE A 75 -2.66 -0.41 -0.36
N LEU A 76 -1.51 -1.03 -0.17
CA LEU A 76 -1.38 -2.49 -0.18
C LEU A 76 -1.32 -2.98 1.25
N VAL A 77 -2.25 -3.88 1.59
CA VAL A 77 -2.34 -4.41 2.94
C VAL A 77 -2.11 -5.91 2.92
N GLU A 78 -1.18 -6.37 3.74
CA GLU A 78 -0.95 -7.79 3.98
C GLU A 78 -1.58 -8.20 5.30
N HIS A 79 -2.43 -9.22 5.26
CA HIS A 79 -3.00 -9.82 6.46
C HIS A 79 -2.14 -11.02 6.85
N LEU A 80 -1.44 -10.91 7.97
CA LEU A 80 -0.44 -11.92 8.36
C LEU A 80 -1.04 -13.28 8.67
N GLY A 81 -2.23 -13.30 9.24
CA GLY A 81 -2.86 -14.57 9.61
C GLY A 81 -3.19 -15.44 8.41
N SER A 82 -3.69 -14.86 7.34
CA SER A 82 -4.09 -15.59 6.14
C SER A 82 -3.05 -15.53 5.03
N GLY A 83 -2.10 -14.59 5.11
CA GLY A 83 -1.16 -14.32 4.03
C GLY A 83 -1.79 -13.60 2.85
N CYS A 84 -3.04 -13.16 2.98
CA CYS A 84 -3.75 -12.50 1.89
C CYS A 84 -3.30 -11.06 1.71
N LEU A 85 -3.16 -10.64 0.46
CA LEU A 85 -2.79 -9.28 0.08
C LEU A 85 -3.96 -8.65 -0.64
N LYS A 86 -4.31 -7.44 -0.23
CA LYS A 86 -5.36 -6.66 -0.90
C LYS A 86 -4.84 -5.28 -1.28
N LEU A 87 -5.17 -4.85 -2.48
CA LEU A 87 -4.81 -3.54 -3.00
C LEU A 87 -6.04 -2.64 -2.98
N PHE A 88 -5.94 -1.54 -2.27
CA PHE A 88 -7.02 -0.55 -2.16
C PHE A 88 -6.62 0.73 -2.90
N GLU A 89 -7.56 1.33 -3.62
CA GLU A 89 -7.33 2.64 -4.22
C GLU A 89 -7.34 3.72 -3.14
N GLY A 90 -6.56 4.78 -3.34
CA GLY A 90 -6.51 5.89 -2.40
C GLY A 90 -7.87 6.54 -2.18
N SER A 91 -8.74 6.55 -3.21
CA SER A 91 -10.09 7.07 -3.10
C SER A 91 -10.95 6.32 -2.07
N LYS A 92 -10.54 5.12 -1.66
CA LYS A 92 -11.27 4.29 -0.70
C LYS A 92 -10.69 4.38 0.71
N VAL A 93 -9.83 5.36 0.98
CA VAL A 93 -9.12 5.43 2.25
C VAL A 93 -10.07 5.52 3.45
N HIS A 94 -11.14 6.30 3.37
CA HIS A 94 -12.09 6.43 4.48
C HIS A 94 -12.83 5.12 4.73
N GLU A 95 -13.22 4.44 3.66
CA GLU A 95 -13.91 3.15 3.76
C GLU A 95 -12.98 2.09 4.35
N LEU A 96 -11.71 2.10 3.94
CA LEU A 96 -10.71 1.17 4.45
C LEU A 96 -10.51 1.34 5.96
N VAL A 97 -10.40 2.59 6.43
CA VAL A 97 -10.22 2.86 7.86
C VAL A 97 -11.47 2.44 8.64
N ALA A 98 -12.66 2.67 8.07
CA ALA A 98 -13.92 2.32 8.74
C ALA A 98 -14.19 0.80 8.74
N CYS A 99 -13.97 0.13 7.61
CA CYS A 99 -14.32 -1.28 7.44
C CYS A 99 -13.16 -2.24 7.70
N GLY A 100 -11.93 -1.79 7.47
CA GLY A 100 -10.75 -2.62 7.64
C GLY A 100 -10.47 -3.54 6.46
N PHE A 101 -9.68 -4.56 6.71
CA PHE A 101 -9.19 -5.47 5.66
C PHE A 101 -10.31 -6.21 4.94
N LYS A 102 -11.46 -6.38 5.56
CA LYS A 102 -12.61 -7.05 4.94
C LYS A 102 -13.26 -6.26 3.81
N LEU A 103 -12.93 -4.96 3.66
CA LEU A 103 -13.43 -4.15 2.56
C LEU A 103 -13.05 -4.83 1.24
N ASP A 104 -14.02 -4.87 0.29
CA ASP A 104 -13.76 -5.49 -1.00
C ASP A 104 -12.67 -4.74 -1.77
N ALA A 105 -11.73 -5.50 -2.30
CA ALA A 105 -10.62 -4.95 -3.06
C ALA A 105 -9.99 -6.04 -3.90
N CYS A 106 -9.10 -5.63 -4.79
CA CYS A 106 -8.35 -6.55 -5.63
C CYS A 106 -7.40 -7.38 -4.75
N CYS A 107 -7.56 -8.69 -4.79
CA CYS A 107 -6.65 -9.61 -4.12
C CYS A 107 -5.45 -9.89 -5.03
N LEU A 108 -4.25 -9.77 -4.45
CA LEU A 108 -3.02 -10.03 -5.19
C LEU A 108 -2.48 -11.39 -4.78
N GLY A 109 -2.24 -12.24 -5.77
CA GLY A 109 -1.49 -13.47 -5.57
C GLY A 109 -0.04 -13.21 -5.92
N LEU A 110 0.81 -13.15 -4.91
CA LEU A 110 2.24 -13.02 -5.12
C LEU A 110 2.86 -14.40 -4.92
N ASP A 111 3.36 -14.95 -5.98
CA ASP A 111 4.09 -16.22 -5.92
C ASP A 111 5.44 -15.96 -5.25
N ALA A 112 5.70 -16.73 -4.22
CA ALA A 112 6.94 -16.58 -3.47
C ALA A 112 8.16 -17.01 -4.29
#